data_856d7e904285766c44a9ac47cfd34c32
#
_entry.id   856d7e904285766c44a9ac47cfd34c32
#
_cell.length_a   1.000
_cell.length_b   1.000
_cell.length_c   1.000
_cell.angle_alpha   90.00
_cell.angle_beta   90.00
_cell.angle_gamma   90.00
#
_symmetry.space_group_name_H-M   'P 1'
#
loop_
_entity.id
_entity.type
_entity.pdbx_description
1 polymer ?
#
loop_
_entity_poly.entity_id
_entity_poly.type
_entity_poly.pdbx_seq_one_letter_code
_entity_poly.pdbx_strand_id
1 'polypeptide(L)'
;MKSRGFDFEKSSSKHHSDTDDRLFAATTINLTTAFVDDLLSANFGPLDVDDLFKARIFNITPQFMAEMKATGFQNLGMEDLVKARIFKIDADYIRQVREMGFDKEDFEGLVKFRIFKVTPEFLNQVKGEGFANLTGEEIVKFRIFNIDGDFIRQAKAEDPNVTPEGLVQMKIGVRRRN
;
A
#
# COMPACT_ATOMS: atom_id res chain seq x y z
N MET A 1 30.68 7.40 -2.20
CA MET A 1 29.33 7.93 -2.42
C MET A 1 29.32 9.04 -3.48
N LYS A 2 30.12 10.12 -3.36
CA LYS A 2 30.20 11.19 -4.40
C LYS A 2 30.48 10.67 -5.80
N SER A 3 31.38 9.68 -5.97
CA SER A 3 31.67 9.05 -7.27
C SER A 3 30.50 8.29 -7.90
N ARG A 4 29.46 8.00 -7.13
CA ARG A 4 28.21 7.34 -7.55
C ARG A 4 27.05 8.31 -7.71
N GLY A 5 27.33 9.63 -7.65
CA GLY A 5 26.30 10.68 -7.79
C GLY A 5 25.58 11.06 -6.48
N PHE A 6 25.92 10.44 -5.35
CA PHE A 6 25.29 10.74 -4.07
C PHE A 6 26.10 11.74 -3.27
N ASP A 7 25.60 12.93 -3.16
CA ASP A 7 26.21 14.03 -2.40
C ASP A 7 25.47 14.24 -1.08
N PHE A 8 26.06 13.75 0.01
CA PHE A 8 25.52 13.87 1.36
C PHE A 8 25.52 15.31 1.90
N GLU A 9 26.26 16.21 1.26
CA GLU A 9 26.30 17.63 1.60
C GLU A 9 25.12 18.41 1.00
N LYS A 10 24.52 17.90 -0.08
CA LYS A 10 23.35 18.49 -0.74
C LYS A 10 22.09 17.80 -0.28
N SER A 11 21.33 18.42 0.61
CA SER A 11 20.02 17.91 1.01
C SER A 11 18.92 18.48 0.16
N SER A 12 18.02 17.63 -0.33
CA SER A 12 16.73 18.04 -0.88
C SER A 12 15.66 18.25 0.21
N SER A 13 15.89 17.79 1.44
CA SER A 13 14.93 17.92 2.52
C SER A 13 15.05 19.27 3.24
N LYS A 14 13.90 19.88 3.55
CA LYS A 14 13.77 21.17 4.25
C LYS A 14 14.23 21.13 5.75
N HIS A 15 14.70 20.00 6.23
CA HIS A 15 15.26 19.87 7.56
C HIS A 15 16.78 19.94 7.47
N HIS A 16 17.37 20.95 8.09
CA HIS A 16 18.81 21.15 8.26
C HIS A 16 19.38 20.09 9.21
N SER A 17 19.55 18.84 8.74
CA SER A 17 20.50 17.95 9.40
C SER A 17 21.89 18.25 8.85
N ASP A 18 22.84 18.45 9.74
CA ASP A 18 24.23 18.69 9.40
C ASP A 18 24.78 17.49 8.60
N THR A 19 25.75 17.75 7.71
CA THR A 19 26.44 16.69 6.94
C THR A 19 27.02 15.62 7.86
N ASP A 20 27.54 16.04 9.04
CA ASP A 20 28.10 15.15 10.04
C ASP A 20 27.04 14.21 10.62
N ASP A 21 25.82 14.70 10.88
CA ASP A 21 24.69 13.90 11.36
C ASP A 21 24.28 12.84 10.34
N ARG A 22 24.30 13.17 9.06
CA ARG A 22 23.99 12.22 7.98
C ARG A 22 25.06 11.15 7.82
N LEU A 23 26.32 11.52 7.89
CA LEU A 23 27.43 10.55 7.83
C LEU A 23 27.41 9.63 9.05
N PHE A 24 27.12 10.17 10.23
CA PHE A 24 26.93 9.38 11.45
C PHE A 24 25.73 8.41 11.30
N ALA A 25 24.59 8.90 10.85
CA ALA A 25 23.40 8.07 10.59
C ALA A 25 23.69 6.98 9.56
N ALA A 26 24.34 7.30 8.45
CA ALA A 26 24.73 6.32 7.42
C ALA A 26 25.62 5.21 7.98
N THR A 27 26.55 5.58 8.85
CA THR A 27 27.42 4.62 9.53
C THR A 27 26.64 3.73 10.49
N THR A 28 25.74 4.33 11.28
CA THR A 28 24.92 3.63 12.27
C THR A 28 24.03 2.56 11.64
N ILE A 29 23.44 2.84 10.47
CA ILE A 29 22.60 1.86 9.75
C ILE A 29 23.41 0.98 8.81
N ASN A 30 24.75 1.08 8.81
CA ASN A 30 25.63 0.32 7.93
C ASN A 30 25.32 0.54 6.43
N LEU A 31 25.17 1.80 6.01
CA LEU A 31 24.97 2.16 4.61
C LEU A 31 26.33 2.12 3.87
N THR A 32 26.63 0.97 3.30
CA THR A 32 27.91 0.72 2.61
C THR A 32 27.85 1.07 1.12
N THR A 33 29.01 1.30 0.51
CA THR A 33 29.11 1.48 -0.95
C THR A 33 28.68 0.22 -1.72
N ALA A 34 28.94 -0.96 -1.19
CA ALA A 34 28.48 -2.23 -1.78
C ALA A 34 26.94 -2.29 -1.83
N PHE A 35 26.26 -1.94 -0.72
CA PHE A 35 24.81 -1.88 -0.70
C PHE A 35 24.24 -0.89 -1.74
N VAL A 36 24.88 0.27 -1.91
CA VAL A 36 24.46 1.25 -2.92
C VAL A 36 24.67 0.70 -4.33
N ASP A 37 25.80 0.06 -4.60
CA ASP A 37 26.06 -0.56 -5.90
C ASP A 37 25.04 -1.66 -6.23
N ASP A 38 24.68 -2.47 -5.23
CA ASP A 38 23.63 -3.49 -5.36
C ASP A 38 22.28 -2.85 -5.70
N LEU A 39 21.88 -1.78 -4.99
CA LEU A 39 20.62 -1.07 -5.28
C LEU A 39 20.59 -0.49 -6.70
N LEU A 40 21.68 0.15 -7.13
CA LEU A 40 21.80 0.72 -8.47
C LEU A 40 21.72 -0.36 -9.55
N SER A 41 22.21 -1.57 -9.28
CA SER A 41 22.16 -2.70 -10.21
C SER A 41 20.73 -3.17 -10.50
N ALA A 42 19.77 -2.91 -9.58
CA ALA A 42 18.36 -3.25 -9.78
C ALA A 42 17.69 -2.41 -10.87
N ASN A 43 18.32 -1.32 -11.30
CA ASN A 43 17.83 -0.42 -12.35
C ASN A 43 16.34 -0.03 -12.14
N PHE A 44 16.01 0.39 -10.91
CA PHE A 44 14.64 0.71 -10.52
C PHE A 44 14.25 2.15 -10.87
N GLY A 45 15.22 2.99 -11.18
CA GLY A 45 15.07 4.40 -11.50
C GLY A 45 16.11 5.25 -10.79
N PRO A 46 16.05 6.58 -10.92
CA PRO A 46 16.94 7.47 -10.19
C PRO A 46 16.67 7.41 -8.69
N LEU A 47 17.73 7.32 -7.90
CA LEU A 47 17.68 7.31 -6.44
C LEU A 47 18.41 8.53 -5.90
N ASP A 48 17.93 9.11 -4.83
CA ASP A 48 18.60 10.15 -4.08
C ASP A 48 19.20 9.61 -2.76
N VAL A 49 19.81 10.50 -1.97
CA VAL A 49 20.43 10.12 -0.69
C VAL A 49 19.38 9.64 0.31
N ASP A 50 18.21 10.27 0.34
CA ASP A 50 17.13 9.90 1.26
C ASP A 50 16.56 8.51 0.89
N ASP A 51 16.52 8.18 -0.40
CA ASP A 51 16.14 6.85 -0.88
C ASP A 51 17.09 5.75 -0.42
N LEU A 52 18.40 6.04 -0.34
CA LEU A 52 19.37 5.07 0.21
C LEU A 52 19.12 4.79 1.70
N PHE A 53 18.79 5.84 2.47
CA PHE A 53 18.42 5.68 3.88
C PHE A 53 17.14 4.86 4.02
N LYS A 54 16.09 5.20 3.26
CA LYS A 54 14.83 4.45 3.23
C LYS A 54 15.07 2.98 2.88
N ALA A 55 15.82 2.73 1.81
CA ALA A 55 16.12 1.37 1.37
C ALA A 55 16.81 0.57 2.48
N ARG A 56 17.75 1.19 3.20
CA ARG A 56 18.45 0.51 4.27
C ARG A 56 17.59 0.27 5.51
N ILE A 57 16.83 1.28 5.94
CA ILE A 57 15.96 1.21 7.13
C ILE A 57 14.84 0.19 6.92
N PHE A 58 14.21 0.19 5.75
CA PHE A 58 13.07 -0.69 5.45
C PHE A 58 13.47 -2.01 4.78
N ASN A 59 14.77 -2.30 4.73
CA ASN A 59 15.30 -3.52 4.10
C ASN A 59 14.78 -3.73 2.67
N ILE A 60 14.84 -2.67 1.86
CA ILE A 60 14.51 -2.73 0.44
C ILE A 60 15.78 -3.21 -0.29
N THR A 61 15.73 -4.44 -0.76
CA THR A 61 16.83 -5.10 -1.44
C THR A 61 16.63 -5.08 -2.96
N PRO A 62 17.68 -5.25 -3.77
CA PRO A 62 17.55 -5.39 -5.22
C PRO A 62 16.59 -6.51 -5.63
N GLN A 63 16.60 -7.62 -4.89
CA GLN A 63 15.67 -8.72 -5.11
C GLN A 63 14.22 -8.28 -4.90
N PHE A 64 13.92 -7.60 -3.79
CA PHE A 64 12.58 -7.08 -3.54
C PHE A 64 12.12 -6.08 -4.59
N MET A 65 13.03 -5.19 -5.02
CA MET A 65 12.76 -4.26 -6.13
C MET A 65 12.37 -5.02 -7.41
N ALA A 66 13.12 -6.06 -7.75
CA ALA A 66 12.84 -6.89 -8.93
C ALA A 66 11.51 -7.65 -8.79
N GLU A 67 11.21 -8.21 -7.62
CA GLU A 67 9.94 -8.87 -7.32
C GLU A 67 8.76 -7.90 -7.49
N MET A 68 8.85 -6.70 -6.92
CA MET A 68 7.80 -5.69 -7.05
C MET A 68 7.61 -5.22 -8.50
N LYS A 69 8.69 -5.03 -9.25
CA LYS A 69 8.65 -4.72 -10.68
C LYS A 69 7.96 -5.82 -11.49
N ALA A 70 8.21 -7.08 -11.16
CA ALA A 70 7.62 -8.24 -11.83
C ALA A 70 6.11 -8.38 -11.58
N THR A 71 5.55 -7.71 -10.58
CA THR A 71 4.10 -7.71 -10.31
C THR A 71 3.27 -6.97 -11.36
N GLY A 72 3.92 -6.20 -12.23
CA GLY A 72 3.30 -5.46 -13.32
C GLY A 72 2.84 -4.05 -12.97
N PHE A 73 3.04 -3.59 -11.72
CA PHE A 73 2.82 -2.18 -11.40
C PHE A 73 3.89 -1.32 -12.07
N GLN A 74 3.43 -0.35 -12.87
CA GLN A 74 4.32 0.60 -13.52
C GLN A 74 4.59 1.79 -12.59
N ASN A 75 5.80 2.32 -12.67
CA ASN A 75 6.17 3.57 -11.99
C ASN A 75 6.14 3.53 -10.45
N LEU A 76 6.36 2.35 -9.82
CA LEU A 76 6.58 2.32 -8.38
C LEU A 76 7.86 3.08 -8.04
N GLY A 77 7.76 4.04 -7.10
CA GLY A 77 8.90 4.76 -6.55
C GLY A 77 9.40 4.16 -5.22
N MET A 78 10.45 4.76 -4.64
CA MET A 78 10.98 4.33 -3.34
C MET A 78 9.91 4.42 -2.23
N GLU A 79 9.06 5.44 -2.25
CA GLU A 79 7.96 5.59 -1.28
C GLU A 79 6.96 4.42 -1.36
N ASP A 80 6.68 3.92 -2.57
CA ASP A 80 5.79 2.78 -2.73
C ASP A 80 6.43 1.49 -2.21
N LEU A 81 7.74 1.32 -2.41
CA LEU A 81 8.47 0.19 -1.85
C LEU A 81 8.52 0.24 -0.32
N VAL A 82 8.66 1.44 0.26
CA VAL A 82 8.56 1.64 1.72
C VAL A 82 7.15 1.26 2.20
N LYS A 83 6.08 1.75 1.55
CA LYS A 83 4.71 1.34 1.86
C LYS A 83 4.54 -0.18 1.73
N ALA A 84 5.10 -0.79 0.68
CA ALA A 84 5.04 -2.24 0.48
C ALA A 84 5.66 -3.00 1.67
N ARG A 85 6.80 -2.53 2.18
CA ARG A 85 7.41 -3.13 3.37
C ARG A 85 6.59 -2.92 4.64
N ILE A 86 6.11 -1.70 4.90
CA ILE A 86 5.32 -1.35 6.08
C ILE A 86 4.02 -2.17 6.13
N PHE A 87 3.30 -2.24 5.01
CA PHE A 87 2.00 -2.90 4.92
C PHE A 87 2.09 -4.38 4.48
N LYS A 88 3.30 -4.93 4.32
CA LYS A 88 3.54 -6.31 3.89
C LYS A 88 2.82 -6.63 2.58
N ILE A 89 3.00 -5.76 1.60
CA ILE A 89 2.53 -5.95 0.23
C ILE A 89 3.69 -6.57 -0.55
N ASP A 90 3.57 -7.84 -0.84
CA ASP A 90 4.51 -8.64 -1.62
C ASP A 90 3.80 -9.26 -2.84
N ALA A 91 4.54 -9.97 -3.67
CA ALA A 91 4.00 -10.61 -4.87
C ALA A 91 2.87 -11.60 -4.55
N ASP A 92 2.98 -12.32 -3.42
CA ASP A 92 1.97 -13.29 -3.00
C ASP A 92 0.67 -12.60 -2.59
N TYR A 93 0.77 -11.51 -1.84
CA TYR A 93 -0.41 -10.72 -1.48
C TYR A 93 -1.08 -10.09 -2.71
N ILE A 94 -0.30 -9.56 -3.64
CA ILE A 94 -0.83 -8.99 -4.89
C ILE A 94 -1.59 -10.06 -5.67
N ARG A 95 -1.01 -11.26 -5.78
CA ARG A 95 -1.69 -12.40 -6.40
C ARG A 95 -3.00 -12.74 -5.71
N GLN A 96 -3.00 -12.83 -4.36
CA GLN A 96 -4.20 -13.10 -3.57
C GLN A 96 -5.30 -12.06 -3.82
N VAL A 97 -4.98 -10.77 -3.87
CA VAL A 97 -5.97 -9.72 -4.16
C VAL A 97 -6.56 -9.89 -5.56
N ARG A 98 -5.73 -10.23 -6.55
CA ARG A 98 -6.20 -10.51 -7.91
C ARG A 98 -7.14 -11.74 -7.97
N GLU A 99 -6.80 -12.81 -7.26
CA GLU A 99 -7.63 -14.02 -7.15
C GLU A 99 -8.97 -13.73 -6.44
N MET A 100 -9.03 -12.74 -5.57
CA MET A 100 -10.27 -12.25 -4.98
C MET A 100 -11.16 -11.49 -5.96
N GLY A 101 -10.68 -11.19 -7.18
CA GLY A 101 -11.41 -10.48 -8.23
C GLY A 101 -11.08 -8.98 -8.35
N PHE A 102 -10.02 -8.52 -7.71
CA PHE A 102 -9.56 -7.13 -7.75
C PHE A 102 -8.27 -6.99 -8.57
N ASP A 103 -8.26 -7.55 -9.77
CA ASP A 103 -7.13 -7.55 -10.70
C ASP A 103 -6.78 -6.16 -11.27
N LYS A 104 -7.74 -5.23 -11.19
CA LYS A 104 -7.59 -3.85 -11.69
C LYS A 104 -7.22 -2.82 -10.61
N GLU A 105 -7.09 -3.27 -9.36
CA GLU A 105 -6.70 -2.35 -8.29
C GLU A 105 -5.28 -1.82 -8.52
N ASP A 106 -5.10 -0.54 -8.27
CA ASP A 106 -3.80 0.10 -8.26
C ASP A 106 -3.05 -0.20 -6.95
N PHE A 107 -1.80 0.24 -6.85
CA PHE A 107 -0.97 0.01 -5.67
C PHE A 107 -1.57 0.66 -4.41
N GLU A 108 -2.15 1.85 -4.51
CA GLU A 108 -2.80 2.53 -3.38
C GLU A 108 -4.07 1.79 -2.92
N GLY A 109 -4.80 1.17 -3.83
CA GLY A 109 -5.92 0.27 -3.50
C GLY A 109 -5.45 -0.91 -2.65
N LEU A 110 -4.31 -1.54 -3.00
CA LEU A 110 -3.71 -2.60 -2.20
C LEU A 110 -3.31 -2.15 -0.80
N VAL A 111 -2.75 -0.94 -0.68
CA VAL A 111 -2.43 -0.32 0.62
C VAL A 111 -3.70 -0.16 1.46
N LYS A 112 -4.78 0.39 0.86
CA LYS A 112 -6.08 0.52 1.53
C LYS A 112 -6.62 -0.84 1.98
N PHE A 113 -6.52 -1.88 1.15
CA PHE A 113 -6.98 -3.23 1.50
C PHE A 113 -6.25 -3.77 2.75
N ARG A 114 -4.94 -3.52 2.86
CA ARG A 114 -4.18 -3.88 4.06
C ARG A 114 -4.59 -3.08 5.28
N ILE A 115 -4.68 -1.76 5.16
CA ILE A 115 -5.06 -0.85 6.25
C ILE A 115 -6.44 -1.23 6.82
N PHE A 116 -7.43 -1.43 5.94
CA PHE A 116 -8.79 -1.70 6.33
C PHE A 116 -9.12 -3.20 6.47
N LYS A 117 -8.10 -4.07 6.38
CA LYS A 117 -8.24 -5.52 6.56
C LYS A 117 -9.31 -6.13 5.64
N VAL A 118 -9.26 -5.80 4.36
CA VAL A 118 -10.06 -6.48 3.35
C VAL A 118 -9.50 -7.89 3.17
N THR A 119 -10.22 -8.89 3.67
CA THR A 119 -9.79 -10.30 3.67
C THR A 119 -10.71 -11.15 2.81
N PRO A 120 -10.27 -12.34 2.35
CA PRO A 120 -11.13 -13.28 1.63
C PRO A 120 -12.40 -13.64 2.40
N GLU A 121 -12.29 -13.82 3.72
CA GLU A 121 -13.42 -14.17 4.59
C GLU A 121 -14.46 -13.07 4.61
N PHE A 122 -14.03 -11.81 4.74
CA PHE A 122 -14.92 -10.66 4.70
C PHE A 122 -15.61 -10.54 3.35
N LEU A 123 -14.86 -10.70 2.26
CA LEU A 123 -15.44 -10.71 0.91
C LEU A 123 -16.45 -11.81 0.71
N ASN A 124 -16.19 -13.03 1.20
CA ASN A 124 -17.12 -14.12 1.12
C ASN A 124 -18.42 -13.87 1.89
N GLN A 125 -18.32 -13.25 3.07
CA GLN A 125 -19.51 -12.83 3.83
C GLN A 125 -20.37 -11.85 3.01
N VAL A 126 -19.75 -10.80 2.48
CA VAL A 126 -20.44 -9.76 1.70
C VAL A 126 -21.04 -10.34 0.41
N LYS A 127 -20.29 -11.20 -0.29
CA LYS A 127 -20.77 -11.91 -1.48
C LYS A 127 -21.94 -12.85 -1.15
N GLY A 128 -21.89 -13.55 -0.03
CA GLY A 128 -22.97 -14.42 0.46
C GLY A 128 -24.27 -13.67 0.69
N GLU A 129 -24.19 -12.40 1.02
CA GLU A 129 -25.35 -11.50 1.17
C GLU A 129 -25.77 -10.83 -0.17
N GLY A 130 -25.24 -11.27 -1.31
CA GLY A 130 -25.65 -10.82 -2.64
C GLY A 130 -24.89 -9.62 -3.19
N PHE A 131 -23.82 -9.16 -2.53
CA PHE A 131 -22.95 -8.10 -3.04
C PHE A 131 -21.67 -8.67 -3.66
N ALA A 132 -21.82 -9.39 -4.79
CA ALA A 132 -20.69 -10.08 -5.44
C ALA A 132 -19.79 -9.17 -6.28
N ASN A 133 -20.30 -8.02 -6.74
CA ASN A 133 -19.65 -7.17 -7.74
C ASN A 133 -19.29 -5.78 -7.16
N LEU A 134 -18.78 -5.74 -5.93
CA LEU A 134 -18.30 -4.48 -5.34
C LEU A 134 -16.97 -4.08 -5.96
N THR A 135 -16.80 -2.78 -6.16
CA THR A 135 -15.50 -2.19 -6.47
C THR A 135 -14.60 -2.20 -5.23
N GLY A 136 -13.27 -2.02 -5.44
CA GLY A 136 -12.34 -1.90 -4.32
C GLY A 136 -12.67 -0.74 -3.38
N GLU A 137 -13.15 0.38 -3.91
CA GLU A 137 -13.61 1.49 -3.08
C GLU A 137 -14.83 1.14 -2.21
N GLU A 138 -15.82 0.47 -2.78
CA GLU A 138 -17.02 0.07 -2.04
C GLU A 138 -16.70 -0.91 -0.93
N ILE A 139 -15.86 -1.91 -1.20
CA ILE A 139 -15.47 -2.88 -0.17
C ILE A 139 -14.64 -2.23 0.95
N VAL A 140 -13.80 -1.24 0.63
CA VAL A 140 -13.08 -0.45 1.64
C VAL A 140 -14.06 0.39 2.47
N LYS A 141 -15.06 1.03 1.85
CA LYS A 141 -16.14 1.74 2.57
C LYS A 141 -16.88 0.81 3.53
N PHE A 142 -17.18 -0.43 3.11
CA PHE A 142 -17.83 -1.40 3.99
C PHE A 142 -16.97 -1.70 5.22
N ARG A 143 -15.66 -1.80 5.05
CA ARG A 143 -14.74 -1.97 6.20
C ARG A 143 -14.68 -0.73 7.10
N ILE A 144 -14.59 0.47 6.52
CA ILE A 144 -14.54 1.74 7.27
C ILE A 144 -15.79 1.90 8.14
N PHE A 145 -16.95 1.59 7.59
CA PHE A 145 -18.24 1.78 8.29
C PHE A 145 -18.73 0.53 9.03
N ASN A 146 -17.90 -0.53 9.13
CA ASN A 146 -18.28 -1.80 9.75
C ASN A 146 -19.61 -2.37 9.20
N ILE A 147 -19.72 -2.39 7.87
CA ILE A 147 -20.83 -3.03 7.15
C ILE A 147 -20.42 -4.48 6.91
N ASP A 148 -20.91 -5.38 7.73
CA ASP A 148 -20.67 -6.82 7.66
C ASP A 148 -21.93 -7.58 7.17
N GLY A 149 -21.85 -8.91 7.07
CA GLY A 149 -22.97 -9.73 6.64
C GLY A 149 -24.19 -9.60 7.52
N ASP A 150 -24.02 -9.43 8.84
CA ASP A 150 -25.15 -9.27 9.77
C ASP A 150 -25.88 -7.96 9.53
N PHE A 151 -25.13 -6.87 9.39
CA PHE A 151 -25.72 -5.56 9.08
C PHE A 151 -26.44 -5.57 7.71
N ILE A 152 -25.83 -6.22 6.69
CA ILE A 152 -26.44 -6.34 5.36
C ILE A 152 -27.77 -7.06 5.45
N ARG A 153 -27.85 -8.19 6.19
CA ARG A 153 -29.10 -8.91 6.40
C ARG A 153 -30.20 -8.07 7.05
N GLN A 154 -29.84 -7.32 8.10
CA GLN A 154 -30.76 -6.40 8.77
C GLN A 154 -31.26 -5.31 7.81
N ALA A 155 -30.34 -4.67 7.07
CA ALA A 155 -30.71 -3.64 6.12
C ALA A 155 -31.63 -4.16 5.00
N LYS A 156 -31.37 -5.40 4.50
CA LYS A 156 -32.22 -6.04 3.48
C LYS A 156 -33.61 -6.44 4.00
N ALA A 157 -33.76 -6.68 5.29
CA ALA A 157 -35.06 -6.90 5.89
C ALA A 157 -35.92 -5.62 5.89
N GLU A 158 -35.30 -4.43 5.95
CA GLU A 158 -35.96 -3.14 5.83
C GLU A 158 -36.16 -2.69 4.39
N ASP A 159 -35.13 -2.89 3.55
CA ASP A 159 -35.14 -2.58 2.12
C ASP A 159 -34.46 -3.72 1.32
N PRO A 160 -35.23 -4.64 0.73
CA PRO A 160 -34.67 -5.75 -0.05
C PRO A 160 -33.83 -5.32 -1.25
N ASN A 161 -33.98 -4.10 -1.74
CA ASN A 161 -33.26 -3.55 -2.89
C ASN A 161 -32.14 -2.56 -2.46
N VAL A 162 -31.72 -2.59 -1.20
CA VAL A 162 -30.68 -1.70 -0.71
C VAL A 162 -29.39 -1.82 -1.54
N THR A 163 -28.86 -0.67 -1.94
CA THR A 163 -27.61 -0.57 -2.71
C THR A 163 -26.40 -0.47 -1.78
N PRO A 164 -25.15 -0.68 -2.28
CA PRO A 164 -23.94 -0.46 -1.49
C PRO A 164 -23.88 0.93 -0.85
N GLU A 165 -24.22 1.97 -1.60
CA GLU A 165 -24.28 3.33 -1.08
C GLU A 165 -25.41 3.49 -0.06
N GLY A 166 -26.56 2.86 -0.28
CA GLY A 166 -27.68 2.82 0.69
C GLY A 166 -27.26 2.23 2.03
N LEU A 167 -26.49 1.14 2.03
CA LEU A 167 -25.94 0.54 3.24
C LEU A 167 -25.03 1.51 4.01
N VAL A 168 -24.17 2.24 3.29
CA VAL A 168 -23.32 3.27 3.90
C VAL A 168 -24.19 4.37 4.52
N GLN A 169 -25.19 4.88 3.78
CA GLN A 169 -26.11 5.92 4.29
C GLN A 169 -26.90 5.47 5.53
N MET A 170 -27.39 4.23 5.54
CA MET A 170 -28.05 3.65 6.71
C MET A 170 -27.10 3.60 7.92
N LYS A 171 -25.85 3.20 7.70
CA LYS A 171 -24.85 3.07 8.77
C LYS A 171 -24.44 4.39 9.38
N ILE A 172 -24.35 5.47 8.60
CA ILE A 172 -24.02 6.82 9.09
C ILE A 172 -25.25 7.60 9.58
N GLY A 173 -26.43 6.98 9.59
CA GLY A 173 -27.64 7.57 10.13
C GLY A 173 -28.32 8.61 9.24
N VAL A 174 -27.95 8.69 7.96
CA VAL A 174 -28.63 9.55 6.98
C VAL A 174 -29.93 8.84 6.54
N ARG A 175 -31.00 9.02 7.31
CA ARG A 175 -32.35 8.61 6.85
C ARG A 175 -32.72 9.46 5.65
N ARG A 176 -32.98 8.84 4.50
CA ARG A 176 -33.77 9.51 3.45
C ARG A 176 -35.12 9.89 4.04
N ARG A 177 -35.36 11.19 4.27
CA ARG A 177 -36.72 11.69 4.43
C ARG A 177 -37.36 11.58 3.06
N ASN A 178 -38.29 10.63 2.91
CA ASN A 178 -39.25 10.62 1.81
C ASN A 178 -40.25 11.76 2.05
#